data_ca005281bed133358e79d86c0ca987a9
#
_entry.id   ca005281bed133358e79d86c0ca987a9
#
_cell.length_a   1.000
_cell.length_b   1.000
_cell.length_c   1.000
_cell.angle_alpha   90.00
_cell.angle_beta   90.00
_cell.angle_gamma   90.00
#
_symmetry.space_group_name_H-M   'P 1'
#
loop_
_entity.id
_entity.type
_entity.pdbx_description
1 polymer ?
#
loop_
_entity_poly.entity_id
_entity_poly.type
_entity_poly.pdbx_seq_one_letter_code
_entity_poly.pdbx_strand_id
1 'polypeptide(L)'
;MSAATTSLTGSTSPATPTFPVGAASVTLREIAWPDLATLASLEAELFEADAWTEATWWAELAQRPRRDYVIAVDGGDDRIIGYAGLDHGGSTADVMTIAVRPAYRGRGVGDALLGELVRRAGARGAEALLLEVRADNVSAQTLYARHGFEHIAVRRRYYQPGDIDAIVMRRMLP
;
A
#
# COMPACT_ATOMS: atom_id res chain seq x y z
N MET A 1 4.24 10.65 -54.43
CA MET A 1 4.37 9.68 -53.34
C MET A 1 4.24 10.44 -52.02
N SER A 2 3.06 10.35 -51.41
CA SER A 2 2.69 11.13 -50.23
C SER A 2 2.93 10.27 -49.02
N ALA A 3 3.78 10.69 -48.09
CA ALA A 3 4.03 10.03 -46.82
C ALA A 3 2.96 10.47 -45.80
N ALA A 4 2.16 9.53 -45.35
CA ALA A 4 1.19 9.74 -44.30
C ALA A 4 1.87 9.75 -42.94
N THR A 5 1.81 10.89 -42.24
CA THR A 5 2.27 11.06 -40.87
C THR A 5 1.20 10.48 -39.93
N THR A 6 1.47 9.35 -39.31
CA THR A 6 0.62 8.78 -38.27
C THR A 6 0.88 9.50 -36.94
N SER A 7 -0.08 10.30 -36.50
CA SER A 7 -0.08 10.92 -35.16
C SER A 7 -0.31 9.84 -34.12
N LEU A 8 0.66 9.66 -33.22
CA LEU A 8 0.50 8.86 -32.01
C LEU A 8 -0.40 9.62 -31.02
N THR A 9 -1.62 9.13 -30.86
CA THR A 9 -2.59 9.62 -29.89
C THR A 9 -2.13 9.32 -28.46
N GLY A 10 -2.27 10.34 -27.61
CA GLY A 10 -1.78 10.42 -26.26
C GLY A 10 -2.19 9.27 -25.35
N SER A 11 -1.22 8.79 -24.62
CA SER A 11 -1.41 7.95 -23.44
C SER A 11 -2.09 8.77 -22.34
N THR A 12 -3.37 8.52 -22.12
CA THR A 12 -4.10 9.09 -21.00
C THR A 12 -3.65 8.35 -19.74
N SER A 13 -2.79 8.97 -18.95
CA SER A 13 -2.44 8.49 -17.62
C SER A 13 -3.73 8.37 -16.78
N PRO A 14 -3.98 7.27 -16.07
CA PRO A 14 -5.17 7.14 -15.24
C PRO A 14 -5.19 8.26 -14.20
N ALA A 15 -6.35 8.90 -14.04
CA ALA A 15 -6.53 9.99 -13.09
C ALA A 15 -6.15 9.53 -11.68
N THR A 16 -5.25 10.25 -11.03
CA THR A 16 -4.84 10.01 -9.66
C THR A 16 -6.03 10.22 -8.73
N PRO A 17 -6.49 9.21 -7.98
CA PRO A 17 -7.64 9.38 -7.10
C PRO A 17 -7.32 10.33 -5.96
N THR A 18 -8.16 11.34 -5.76
CA THR A 18 -8.08 12.32 -4.67
C THR A 18 -9.26 12.13 -3.74
N PHE A 19 -9.01 12.05 -2.44
CA PHE A 19 -10.02 11.86 -1.41
C PHE A 19 -9.99 13.01 -0.40
N PRO A 20 -11.16 13.50 0.06
CA PRO A 20 -11.20 14.48 1.16
C PRO A 20 -10.85 13.79 2.48
N VAL A 21 -9.87 14.32 3.19
CA VAL A 21 -9.48 13.88 4.54
C VAL A 21 -9.60 15.08 5.48
N GLY A 22 -10.76 15.25 6.12
CA GLY A 22 -11.06 16.46 6.89
C GLY A 22 -11.06 17.71 5.98
N ALA A 23 -10.30 18.75 6.36
CA ALA A 23 -10.16 19.98 5.57
C ALA A 23 -9.08 19.91 4.48
N ALA A 24 -8.27 18.83 4.45
CA ALA A 24 -7.20 18.64 3.46
C ALA A 24 -7.60 17.58 2.41
N SER A 25 -7.08 17.72 1.20
CA SER A 25 -7.17 16.70 0.16
C SER A 25 -6.01 15.73 0.29
N VAL A 26 -6.27 14.42 0.19
CA VAL A 26 -5.23 13.40 0.11
C VAL A 26 -5.22 12.83 -1.30
N THR A 27 -4.04 12.79 -1.90
CA THR A 27 -3.83 12.24 -3.23
C THR A 27 -3.07 10.92 -3.11
N LEU A 28 -3.54 9.88 -3.82
CA LEU A 28 -2.82 8.62 -3.93
C LEU A 28 -2.09 8.56 -5.26
N ARG A 29 -0.80 8.27 -5.24
CA ARG A 29 -0.01 8.07 -6.46
C ARG A 29 0.98 6.92 -6.32
N GLU A 30 1.50 6.43 -7.42
CA GLU A 30 2.58 5.45 -7.39
C GLU A 30 3.84 6.02 -6.73
N ILE A 31 4.59 5.13 -6.08
CA ILE A 31 5.94 5.43 -5.60
C ILE A 31 6.86 5.67 -6.80
N ALA A 32 7.76 6.64 -6.68
CA ALA A 32 8.83 6.91 -7.64
C ALA A 32 10.19 6.94 -6.93
N TRP A 33 11.29 6.83 -7.69
CA TRP A 33 12.62 6.80 -7.09
C TRP A 33 12.96 8.03 -6.21
N PRO A 34 12.47 9.27 -6.46
CA PRO A 34 12.73 10.39 -5.55
C PRO A 34 12.08 10.26 -4.17
N ASP A 35 11.08 9.37 -4.03
CA ASP A 35 10.36 9.17 -2.78
C ASP A 35 11.12 8.29 -1.78
N LEU A 36 12.10 7.50 -2.25
CA LEU A 36 12.67 6.39 -1.48
C LEU A 36 13.40 6.84 -0.22
N ALA A 37 14.16 7.93 -0.27
CA ALA A 37 14.82 8.48 0.91
C ALA A 37 13.81 8.97 1.96
N THR A 38 12.71 9.60 1.51
CA THR A 38 11.62 10.03 2.40
C THR A 38 10.90 8.85 3.02
N LEU A 39 10.66 7.78 2.24
CA LEU A 39 10.03 6.56 2.74
C LEU A 39 10.92 5.83 3.75
N ALA A 40 12.23 5.72 3.51
CA ALA A 40 13.17 5.15 4.47
C ALA A 40 13.19 5.94 5.79
N SER A 41 13.12 7.27 5.71
CA SER A 41 13.02 8.12 6.90
C SER A 41 11.69 7.91 7.64
N LEU A 42 10.60 7.74 6.91
CA LEU A 42 9.29 7.45 7.49
C LEU A 42 9.23 6.06 8.14
N GLU A 43 9.85 5.05 7.53
CA GLU A 43 10.00 3.72 8.11
C GLU A 43 10.74 3.78 9.45
N ALA A 44 11.89 4.46 9.48
CA ALA A 44 12.67 4.63 10.70
C ALA A 44 11.89 5.37 11.81
N GLU A 45 11.00 6.29 11.44
CA GLU A 45 10.09 6.99 12.38
C GLU A 45 9.00 6.05 12.93
N LEU A 46 8.50 5.09 12.13
CA LEU A 46 7.33 4.27 12.46
C LEU A 46 7.68 2.88 13.01
N PHE A 47 8.83 2.31 12.62
CA PHE A 47 9.22 0.92 12.87
C PHE A 47 10.69 0.82 13.29
N GLU A 48 10.99 1.12 14.55
CA GLU A 48 12.37 1.24 15.07
C GLU A 48 13.32 0.10 14.66
N ALA A 49 12.93 -1.16 14.93
CA ALA A 49 13.81 -2.33 14.72
C ALA A 49 13.67 -2.96 13.33
N ASP A 50 12.51 -2.83 12.71
CA ASP A 50 12.14 -3.52 11.46
C ASP A 50 12.01 -2.55 10.28
N ALA A 51 12.50 -1.32 10.41
CA ALA A 51 12.40 -0.27 9.39
C ALA A 51 13.10 -0.67 8.09
N TRP A 52 12.42 -0.52 6.98
CA TRP A 52 13.01 -0.71 5.66
C TRP A 52 13.98 0.43 5.35
N THR A 53 15.20 0.04 4.98
CA THR A 53 16.23 0.98 4.54
C THR A 53 15.94 1.49 3.13
N GLU A 54 16.61 2.56 2.72
CA GLU A 54 16.54 3.03 1.33
C GLU A 54 16.97 1.94 0.33
N ALA A 55 17.99 1.14 0.67
CA ALA A 55 18.41 0.00 -0.15
C ALA A 55 17.31 -1.06 -0.30
N THR A 56 16.54 -1.33 0.76
CA THR A 56 15.37 -2.21 0.71
C THR A 56 14.32 -1.65 -0.23
N TRP A 57 14.01 -0.36 -0.13
CA TRP A 57 13.05 0.31 -1.03
C TRP A 57 13.49 0.25 -2.50
N TRP A 58 14.79 0.43 -2.78
CA TRP A 58 15.34 0.24 -4.13
C TRP A 58 15.13 -1.19 -4.65
N ALA A 59 15.39 -2.20 -3.81
CA ALA A 59 15.18 -3.60 -4.16
C ALA A 59 13.70 -3.91 -4.44
N GLU A 60 12.78 -3.36 -3.67
CA GLU A 60 11.34 -3.49 -3.89
C GLU A 60 10.88 -2.81 -5.19
N LEU A 61 11.36 -1.59 -5.45
CA LEU A 61 11.04 -0.87 -6.68
C LEU A 61 11.55 -1.59 -7.94
N ALA A 62 12.69 -2.26 -7.84
CA ALA A 62 13.28 -3.04 -8.93
C ALA A 62 12.46 -4.30 -9.30
N GLN A 63 11.58 -4.76 -8.42
CA GLN A 63 10.73 -5.93 -8.64
C GLN A 63 9.40 -5.62 -9.37
N ARG A 64 9.22 -4.40 -9.86
CA ARG A 64 8.08 -4.08 -10.71
C ARG A 64 8.05 -4.94 -11.98
N PRO A 65 6.88 -5.34 -12.47
CA PRO A 65 5.53 -4.99 -12.01
C PRO A 65 4.98 -5.90 -10.91
N ARG A 66 5.71 -6.91 -10.44
CA ARG A 66 5.25 -7.82 -9.38
C ARG A 66 4.99 -7.07 -8.08
N ARG A 67 5.93 -6.24 -7.65
CA ARG A 67 5.78 -5.33 -6.52
C ARG A 67 5.12 -4.02 -6.96
N ASP A 68 4.10 -3.61 -6.23
CA ASP A 68 3.30 -2.44 -6.57
C ASP A 68 3.05 -1.61 -5.31
N TYR A 69 3.56 -0.38 -5.29
CA TYR A 69 3.51 0.50 -4.13
C TYR A 69 2.79 1.80 -4.44
N VAL A 70 1.95 2.23 -3.51
CA VAL A 70 1.22 3.49 -3.54
C VAL A 70 1.57 4.33 -2.32
N ILE A 71 1.69 5.63 -2.50
CA ILE A 71 1.84 6.60 -1.42
C ILE A 71 0.63 7.50 -1.34
N ALA A 72 0.32 7.91 -0.11
CA ALA A 72 -0.65 8.95 0.19
C ALA A 72 0.12 10.26 0.45
N VAL A 73 -0.27 11.33 -0.25
CA VAL A 73 0.36 12.64 -0.19
C VAL A 73 -0.67 13.65 0.29
N ASP A 74 -0.27 14.52 1.23
CA ASP A 74 -1.07 15.66 1.67
C ASP A 74 -1.08 16.72 0.57
N GLY A 75 -2.27 17.10 0.11
CA GLY A 75 -2.43 18.08 -0.97
C GLY A 75 -2.05 19.52 -0.60
N GLY A 76 -1.74 19.80 0.66
CA GLY A 76 -1.34 21.13 1.11
C GLY A 76 0.17 21.40 1.00
N ASP A 77 1.00 20.40 1.24
CA ASP A 77 2.47 20.54 1.29
C ASP A 77 3.24 19.42 0.57
N ASP A 78 2.56 18.60 -0.21
CA ASP A 78 3.12 17.44 -0.94
C ASP A 78 3.85 16.42 -0.05
N ARG A 79 3.56 16.43 1.25
CA ARG A 79 4.19 15.52 2.21
C ARG A 79 3.65 14.11 2.06
N ILE A 80 4.53 13.11 2.03
CA ILE A 80 4.14 11.70 2.15
C ILE A 80 3.63 11.46 3.57
N ILE A 81 2.36 11.06 3.69
CA ILE A 81 1.66 10.83 4.96
C ILE A 81 1.35 9.37 5.22
N GLY A 82 1.55 8.52 4.23
CA GLY A 82 1.38 7.08 4.33
C GLY A 82 1.77 6.38 3.05
N TYR A 83 1.85 5.07 3.10
CA TYR A 83 2.16 4.21 1.95
C TYR A 83 1.55 2.83 2.15
N ALA A 84 1.43 2.09 1.05
CA ALA A 84 1.02 0.70 1.06
C ALA A 84 1.61 -0.04 -0.13
N GLY A 85 1.76 -1.37 -0.01
CA GLY A 85 2.37 -2.18 -1.05
C GLY A 85 1.75 -3.55 -1.22
N LEU A 86 1.77 -4.04 -2.46
CA LEU A 86 1.33 -5.36 -2.89
C LEU A 86 2.48 -6.20 -3.44
N ASP A 87 2.40 -7.50 -3.21
CA ASP A 87 3.08 -8.53 -4.00
C ASP A 87 2.04 -9.28 -4.83
N HIS A 88 2.16 -9.23 -6.15
CA HIS A 88 1.27 -9.95 -7.06
C HIS A 88 1.79 -11.35 -7.33
N GLY A 89 1.15 -12.36 -6.72
CA GLY A 89 1.49 -13.78 -6.84
C GLY A 89 0.64 -14.59 -7.84
N GLY A 90 0.03 -13.95 -8.83
CA GLY A 90 -0.87 -14.60 -9.79
C GLY A 90 -2.34 -14.50 -9.34
N SER A 91 -3.01 -15.64 -9.06
CA SER A 91 -4.40 -15.64 -8.59
C SER A 91 -4.57 -15.09 -7.16
N THR A 92 -3.49 -14.90 -6.43
CA THR A 92 -3.49 -14.23 -5.13
C THR A 92 -2.54 -13.05 -5.13
N ALA A 93 -2.83 -12.05 -4.30
CA ALA A 93 -1.91 -10.97 -3.99
C ALA A 93 -1.77 -10.83 -2.47
N ASP A 94 -0.64 -10.32 -2.01
CA ASP A 94 -0.36 -10.10 -0.60
C ASP A 94 -0.17 -8.62 -0.32
N VAL A 95 -0.81 -8.12 0.75
CA VAL A 95 -0.49 -6.80 1.31
C VAL A 95 0.83 -6.92 2.05
N MET A 96 1.88 -6.32 1.49
CA MET A 96 3.23 -6.37 2.04
C MET A 96 3.41 -5.46 3.24
N THR A 97 2.86 -4.26 3.14
CA THR A 97 2.94 -3.23 4.17
C THR A 97 1.82 -2.23 3.98
N ILE A 98 1.42 -1.59 5.06
CA ILE A 98 0.55 -0.42 5.06
C ILE A 98 0.88 0.42 6.29
N ALA A 99 1.20 1.68 6.10
CA ALA A 99 1.57 2.58 7.17
C ALA A 99 1.01 3.99 6.96
N VAL A 100 0.65 4.64 8.05
CA VAL A 100 0.13 6.01 8.09
C VAL A 100 0.82 6.77 9.22
N ARG A 101 1.31 7.98 8.94
CA ARG A 101 1.87 8.87 9.97
C ARG A 101 0.90 9.04 11.14
N PRO A 102 1.36 9.01 12.40
CA PRO A 102 0.48 9.12 13.58
C PRO A 102 -0.47 10.31 13.52
N ALA A 103 0.00 11.48 13.09
CA ALA A 103 -0.81 12.70 12.96
C ALA A 103 -1.97 12.61 11.94
N TYR A 104 -1.93 11.63 11.03
CA TYR A 104 -2.93 11.41 9.98
C TYR A 104 -3.78 10.16 10.19
N ARG A 105 -3.56 9.43 11.29
CA ARG A 105 -4.38 8.26 11.66
C ARG A 105 -5.79 8.71 12.05
N GLY A 106 -6.77 7.81 11.90
CA GLY A 106 -8.18 8.09 12.20
C GLY A 106 -8.86 9.07 11.24
N ARG A 107 -8.19 9.45 10.13
CA ARG A 107 -8.73 10.41 9.14
C ARG A 107 -9.08 9.75 7.80
N GLY A 108 -9.13 8.41 7.72
CA GLY A 108 -9.49 7.68 6.48
C GLY A 108 -8.31 7.40 5.53
N VAL A 109 -7.08 7.83 5.84
CA VAL A 109 -5.91 7.58 4.96
C VAL A 109 -5.65 6.09 4.80
N GLY A 110 -5.74 5.30 5.89
CA GLY A 110 -5.59 3.85 5.84
C GLY A 110 -6.68 3.18 5.01
N ASP A 111 -7.92 3.65 5.12
CA ASP A 111 -9.04 3.16 4.30
C ASP A 111 -8.81 3.44 2.80
N ALA A 112 -8.32 4.64 2.46
CA ALA A 112 -8.00 5.00 1.09
C ALA A 112 -6.86 4.14 0.51
N LEU A 113 -5.77 3.96 1.26
CA LEU A 113 -4.65 3.11 0.86
C LEU A 113 -5.08 1.66 0.65
N LEU A 114 -5.78 1.07 1.61
CA LEU A 114 -6.24 -0.32 1.51
C LEU A 114 -7.25 -0.50 0.38
N GLY A 115 -8.16 0.45 0.19
CA GLY A 115 -9.12 0.47 -0.94
C GLY A 115 -8.39 0.47 -2.29
N GLU A 116 -7.32 1.25 -2.43
CA GLU A 116 -6.50 1.29 -3.63
C GLU A 116 -5.77 -0.04 -3.88
N LEU A 117 -5.22 -0.68 -2.81
CA LEU A 117 -4.62 -2.01 -2.94
C LEU A 117 -5.63 -3.05 -3.43
N VAL A 118 -6.84 -3.06 -2.88
CA VAL A 118 -7.94 -3.95 -3.29
C VAL A 118 -8.26 -3.73 -4.78
N ARG A 119 -8.40 -2.48 -5.21
CA ARG A 119 -8.67 -2.13 -6.60
C ARG A 119 -7.54 -2.60 -7.54
N ARG A 120 -6.28 -2.39 -7.16
CA ARG A 120 -5.10 -2.80 -7.96
C ARG A 120 -4.99 -4.31 -8.06
N ALA A 121 -5.19 -5.05 -6.97
CA ALA A 121 -5.17 -6.50 -6.95
C ALA A 121 -6.25 -7.08 -7.89
N GLY A 122 -7.49 -6.61 -7.78
CA GLY A 122 -8.59 -7.02 -8.66
C GLY A 122 -8.35 -6.66 -10.13
N ALA A 123 -7.85 -5.45 -10.42
CA ALA A 123 -7.53 -5.02 -11.78
C ALA A 123 -6.47 -5.90 -12.47
N ARG A 124 -5.66 -6.63 -11.70
CA ARG A 124 -4.67 -7.60 -12.19
C ARG A 124 -5.14 -9.05 -12.16
N GLY A 125 -6.43 -9.27 -11.86
CA GLY A 125 -7.04 -10.59 -11.87
C GLY A 125 -6.74 -11.46 -10.66
N ALA A 126 -6.30 -10.87 -9.54
CA ALA A 126 -6.22 -11.61 -8.29
C ALA A 126 -7.63 -11.96 -7.80
N GLU A 127 -7.83 -13.22 -7.42
CA GLU A 127 -9.08 -13.75 -6.87
C GLU A 127 -9.15 -13.56 -5.34
N ALA A 128 -8.00 -13.38 -4.71
CA ALA A 128 -7.92 -13.14 -3.27
C ALA A 128 -6.76 -12.22 -2.91
N LEU A 129 -6.97 -11.44 -1.85
CA LEU A 129 -5.95 -10.60 -1.21
C LEU A 129 -5.71 -11.10 0.21
N LEU A 130 -4.46 -11.34 0.55
CA LEU A 130 -4.02 -11.86 1.85
C LEU A 130 -3.19 -10.79 2.59
N LEU A 131 -3.14 -10.92 3.89
CA LEU A 131 -2.23 -10.14 4.74
C LEU A 131 -1.93 -10.88 6.05
N GLU A 132 -0.85 -10.45 6.69
CA GLU A 132 -0.51 -10.81 8.05
C GLU A 132 -0.49 -9.57 8.93
N VAL A 133 -1.11 -9.66 10.08
CA VAL A 133 -1.18 -8.56 11.04
C VAL A 133 -0.86 -9.06 12.45
N ARG A 134 -0.12 -8.26 13.21
CA ARG A 134 0.16 -8.56 14.63
C ARG A 134 -1.14 -8.72 15.42
N ALA A 135 -1.19 -9.74 16.26
CA ALA A 135 -2.37 -10.02 17.08
C ALA A 135 -2.71 -8.89 18.08
N ASP A 136 -1.72 -8.07 18.45
CA ASP A 136 -1.88 -6.91 19.32
C ASP A 136 -2.29 -5.63 18.58
N ASN A 137 -2.25 -5.62 17.22
CA ASN A 137 -2.65 -4.45 16.42
C ASN A 137 -4.15 -4.44 16.11
N VAL A 138 -4.96 -4.22 17.13
CA VAL A 138 -6.44 -4.20 17.04
C VAL A 138 -6.94 -3.14 16.05
N SER A 139 -6.25 -2.00 15.95
CA SER A 139 -6.63 -0.93 15.03
C SER A 139 -6.54 -1.37 13.56
N ALA A 140 -5.43 -2.03 13.18
CA ALA A 140 -5.27 -2.55 11.82
C ALA A 140 -6.26 -3.69 11.53
N GLN A 141 -6.49 -4.61 12.48
CA GLN A 141 -7.48 -5.68 12.32
C GLN A 141 -8.88 -5.10 12.06
N THR A 142 -9.25 -4.04 12.80
CA THR A 142 -10.54 -3.34 12.59
C THR A 142 -10.62 -2.72 11.20
N LEU A 143 -9.55 -2.12 10.70
CA LEU A 143 -9.47 -1.58 9.34
C LEU A 143 -9.70 -2.69 8.32
N TYR A 144 -8.98 -3.81 8.43
CA TYR A 144 -9.09 -4.94 7.50
C TYR A 144 -10.47 -5.57 7.51
N ALA A 145 -11.06 -5.79 8.70
CA ALA A 145 -12.41 -6.33 8.82
C ALA A 145 -13.47 -5.44 8.13
N ARG A 146 -13.38 -4.10 8.27
CA ARG A 146 -14.26 -3.17 7.54
C ARG A 146 -14.13 -3.28 6.03
N HIS A 147 -12.96 -3.67 5.54
CA HIS A 147 -12.70 -3.91 4.12
C HIS A 147 -12.99 -5.36 3.69
N GLY A 148 -13.72 -6.14 4.49
CA GLY A 148 -14.16 -7.49 4.15
C GLY A 148 -13.06 -8.55 4.21
N PHE A 149 -11.98 -8.29 4.95
CA PHE A 149 -11.01 -9.34 5.27
C PHE A 149 -11.53 -10.20 6.42
N GLU A 150 -11.39 -11.51 6.27
CA GLU A 150 -11.74 -12.50 7.26
C GLU A 150 -10.50 -13.16 7.84
N HIS A 151 -10.54 -13.48 9.11
CA HIS A 151 -9.49 -14.22 9.80
C HIS A 151 -9.50 -15.68 9.33
N ILE A 152 -8.38 -16.19 8.80
CA ILE A 152 -8.27 -17.55 8.28
C ILE A 152 -7.28 -18.44 9.03
N ALA A 153 -6.25 -17.86 9.67
CA ALA A 153 -5.23 -18.62 10.40
C ALA A 153 -4.50 -17.74 11.43
N VAL A 154 -3.75 -18.41 12.31
CA VAL A 154 -2.82 -17.77 13.24
C VAL A 154 -1.44 -18.42 13.06
N ARG A 155 -0.41 -17.59 12.87
CA ARG A 155 0.99 -18.01 12.95
C ARG A 155 1.53 -17.67 14.33
N ARG A 156 1.79 -18.67 15.14
CA ARG A 156 2.22 -18.46 16.52
C ARG A 156 3.65 -17.95 16.59
N ARG A 157 3.90 -16.98 17.49
CA ARG A 157 5.23 -16.40 17.78
C ARG A 157 5.97 -15.90 16.54
N TYR A 158 5.22 -15.34 15.61
CA TYR A 158 5.74 -14.94 14.30
C TYR A 158 6.59 -13.67 14.38
N TYR A 159 6.13 -12.66 15.12
CA TYR A 159 6.84 -11.38 15.25
C TYR A 159 7.79 -11.41 16.45
N GLN A 160 9.06 -11.05 16.18
CA GLN A 160 10.12 -10.93 17.17
C GLN A 160 10.57 -9.46 17.30
N PRO A 161 11.07 -9.00 18.45
CA PRO A 161 11.02 -9.66 19.74
C PRO A 161 9.59 -9.68 20.33
N GLY A 162 9.33 -10.59 21.28
CA GLY A 162 8.08 -10.59 22.05
C GLY A 162 7.14 -11.75 21.72
N ASP A 163 7.53 -12.66 20.81
CA ASP A 163 6.76 -13.87 20.49
C ASP A 163 5.28 -13.58 20.14
N ILE A 164 5.03 -12.47 19.42
CA ILE A 164 3.66 -12.04 19.11
C ILE A 164 3.14 -12.86 17.93
N ASP A 165 1.93 -13.37 18.06
CA ASP A 165 1.26 -14.11 17.01
C ASP A 165 0.93 -13.18 15.82
N ALA A 166 0.98 -13.73 14.59
CA ALA A 166 0.39 -13.09 13.42
C ALA A 166 -0.99 -13.68 13.13
N ILE A 167 -1.95 -12.81 12.90
CA ILE A 167 -3.25 -13.17 12.35
C ILE A 167 -3.15 -13.09 10.84
N VAL A 168 -3.46 -14.20 10.16
CA VAL A 168 -3.56 -14.23 8.69
C VAL A 168 -5.00 -13.92 8.32
N MET A 169 -5.19 -12.90 7.49
CA MET A 169 -6.50 -12.50 7.01
C MET A 169 -6.58 -12.56 5.49
N ARG A 170 -7.76 -12.84 4.96
CA ARG A 170 -8.03 -12.96 3.54
C ARG A 170 -9.31 -12.22 3.16
N ARG A 171 -9.28 -11.57 2.01
CA ARG A 171 -10.46 -11.06 1.32
C ARG A 171 -10.57 -11.72 -0.05
N MET A 172 -11.74 -12.29 -0.40
CA MET A 172 -12.04 -12.71 -1.78
C MET A 172 -12.35 -11.48 -2.61
N LEU A 173 -11.85 -11.47 -3.84
CA LEU A 173 -12.11 -10.42 -4.81
C LEU A 173 -13.12 -10.92 -5.83
N PRO A 174 -13.98 -10.03 -6.38
CA PRO A 174 -15.01 -10.41 -7.36
C PRO A 174 -14.41 -10.79 -8.72
#